data_9f476d029cab5a89672c71922ff2cacb
#
_entry.id   9f476d029cab5a89672c71922ff2cacb
#
_cell.length_a   1.000
_cell.length_b   1.000
_cell.length_c   1.000
_cell.angle_alpha   90.00
_cell.angle_beta   90.00
_cell.angle_gamma   90.00
#
_symmetry.space_group_name_H-M   'P 1'
#
loop_
_entity.id
_entity.type
_entity.pdbx_description
1 polymer ?
#
loop_
_entity_poly.entity_id
_entity_poly.type
_entity_poly.pdbx_seq_one_letter_code
_entity_poly.pdbx_strand_id
1 'polypeptide(L)'
;ASLVGSEMCIRDRARENTQIPPSDDKIQEALNHIDLDKIQISGHEVSYLDPKLSIDLGAIAKGYTAQLAKEALNKAGLTNGYINAGGNVVLLGEKEDGTNWKIGIQSPDASDALVQYSTKKATCLVTSGDYQRYFTYKNKKYSHIIDPKTGYPANYVRSVTVITKDSGKADALSTTLFCMSVEDGKKYLSTLDYDVQAIWIVDKDSDVSSDLETKDYKIITTDKIKNRVTLVD
;
A
#
# COMPACT_ATOMS: atom_id res chain seq x y z
N ALA A 1 11.50 4.21 2.80
CA ALA A 1 11.41 5.52 3.45
C ALA A 1 10.15 5.66 4.32
N SER A 2 9.02 5.06 3.94
CA SER A 2 7.77 5.12 4.72
C SER A 2 7.81 4.34 6.06
N LEU A 3 8.87 3.59 6.29
CA LEU A 3 9.04 2.73 7.47
C LEU A 3 9.85 3.38 8.58
N VAL A 4 10.44 4.53 8.30
CA VAL A 4 11.30 5.25 9.23
C VAL A 4 10.57 6.48 9.71
N GLY A 5 10.27 6.54 10.97
CA GLY A 5 9.66 7.71 11.59
C GLY A 5 9.93 7.71 13.07
N SER A 6 10.32 8.86 13.61
CA SER A 6 10.15 9.12 15.03
C SER A 6 8.66 8.99 15.34
N GLU A 7 8.31 8.44 16.48
CA GLU A 7 6.95 8.22 16.99
C GLU A 7 5.89 9.07 16.27
N MET A 8 5.22 8.46 15.32
CA MET A 8 4.44 9.22 14.37
C MET A 8 3.20 9.76 15.02
N CYS A 9 3.30 11.00 15.36
CA CYS A 9 2.32 11.76 16.07
C CYS A 9 0.87 11.60 15.59
N ILE A 10 0.62 11.45 14.29
CA ILE A 10 -0.74 11.27 13.76
C ILE A 10 -1.21 9.82 14.00
N ARG A 11 -0.33 8.84 13.82
CA ARG A 11 -0.66 7.43 14.00
C ARG A 11 -0.83 7.07 15.48
N ASP A 12 0.04 7.59 16.35
CA ASP A 12 -0.04 7.36 17.79
C ASP A 12 -1.26 8.04 18.40
N ARG A 13 -1.63 9.22 17.93
CA ARG A 13 -2.86 9.89 18.36
C ARG A 13 -4.12 9.21 17.89
N ALA A 14 -4.12 8.55 16.73
CA ALA A 14 -5.21 7.67 16.33
C ALA A 14 -5.33 6.46 17.26
N ARG A 15 -4.21 5.94 17.80
CA ARG A 15 -4.19 4.89 18.81
C ARG A 15 -4.62 5.38 20.19
N GLU A 16 -4.25 6.58 20.57
CA GLU A 16 -4.57 7.21 21.88
C GLU A 16 -6.00 7.79 21.94
N ASN A 17 -6.83 7.65 20.90
CA ASN A 17 -8.17 8.22 20.80
C ASN A 17 -8.25 9.75 20.93
N THR A 18 -7.13 10.48 20.85
CA THR A 18 -7.15 11.95 20.99
C THR A 18 -7.68 12.65 19.75
N GLN A 19 -7.58 12.01 18.55
CA GLN A 19 -8.09 12.51 17.27
C GLN A 19 -7.76 13.98 16.94
N ILE A 20 -6.66 14.49 17.51
CA ILE A 20 -6.16 15.85 17.29
C ILE A 20 -4.79 15.73 16.64
N PRO A 21 -4.56 16.30 15.44
CA PRO A 21 -3.24 16.27 14.83
C PRO A 21 -2.22 17.03 15.70
N PRO A 22 -0.92 16.64 15.66
CA PRO A 22 0.13 17.38 16.35
C PRO A 22 0.27 18.79 15.77
N SER A 23 0.91 19.68 16.50
CA SER A 23 1.27 21.00 15.99
C SER A 23 2.36 20.88 14.91
N ASP A 24 2.42 21.87 14.01
CA ASP A 24 3.40 21.93 12.94
C ASP A 24 4.84 21.84 13.47
N ASP A 25 5.15 22.51 14.58
CA ASP A 25 6.47 22.47 15.22
C ASP A 25 6.87 21.03 15.62
N LYS A 26 5.92 20.25 16.16
CA LYS A 26 6.16 18.85 16.52
C LYS A 26 6.34 17.96 15.29
N ILE A 27 5.63 18.25 14.21
CA ILE A 27 5.81 17.54 12.94
C ILE A 27 7.20 17.85 12.37
N GLN A 28 7.61 19.11 12.36
CA GLN A 28 8.94 19.49 11.88
C GLN A 28 10.06 18.91 12.76
N GLU A 29 9.90 18.89 14.07
CA GLU A 29 10.85 18.23 14.96
C GLU A 29 10.97 16.73 14.60
N ALA A 30 9.85 16.04 14.43
CA ALA A 30 9.84 14.63 14.08
C ALA A 30 10.53 14.33 12.71
N LEU A 31 10.30 15.20 11.71
CA LEU A 31 10.94 15.06 10.39
C LEU A 31 12.48 15.12 10.45
N ASN A 32 13.05 15.88 11.39
CA ASN A 32 14.51 15.96 11.55
C ASN A 32 15.15 14.64 12.02
N HIS A 33 14.33 13.70 12.50
CA HIS A 33 14.77 12.38 12.97
C HIS A 33 14.45 11.24 11.98
N ILE A 34 13.91 11.56 10.79
CA ILE A 34 13.65 10.59 9.72
C ILE A 34 14.85 10.56 8.78
N ASP A 35 15.75 9.62 9.01
CA ASP A 35 16.98 9.48 8.23
C ASP A 35 17.41 8.01 8.18
N LEU A 36 17.39 7.41 6.99
CA LEU A 36 17.79 6.02 6.79
C LEU A 36 19.29 5.79 7.01
N ASP A 37 20.13 6.79 6.76
CA ASP A 37 21.57 6.68 6.95
C ASP A 37 21.96 6.56 8.43
N LYS A 38 21.02 6.86 9.35
CA LYS A 38 21.17 6.67 10.79
C LYS A 38 20.79 5.27 11.28
N ILE A 39 20.40 4.36 10.38
CA ILE A 39 20.14 2.96 10.70
C ILE A 39 21.34 2.14 10.26
N GLN A 40 21.96 1.43 11.19
CA GLN A 40 23.05 0.52 10.91
C GLN A 40 22.59 -0.92 11.09
N ILE A 41 22.93 -1.78 10.12
CA ILE A 41 22.66 -3.22 10.18
C ILE A 41 23.99 -3.95 10.09
N SER A 42 24.30 -4.74 11.12
CA SER A 42 25.52 -5.56 11.18
C SER A 42 25.14 -7.00 11.56
N GLY A 43 25.20 -7.90 10.60
CA GLY A 43 24.70 -9.29 10.80
C GLY A 43 23.22 -9.32 11.15
N HIS A 44 22.89 -9.68 12.38
CA HIS A 44 21.52 -9.70 12.90
C HIS A 44 21.21 -8.55 13.87
N GLU A 45 22.12 -7.61 14.02
CA GLU A 45 21.96 -6.46 14.90
C GLU A 45 21.54 -5.22 14.11
N VAL A 46 20.55 -4.49 14.64
CA VAL A 46 20.10 -3.21 14.15
C VAL A 46 20.36 -2.16 15.20
N SER A 47 21.08 -1.11 14.85
CA SER A 47 21.38 0.00 15.75
C SER A 47 20.99 1.34 15.13
N TYR A 48 20.68 2.29 15.97
CA TYR A 48 20.25 3.63 15.57
C TYR A 48 21.29 4.66 16.04
N LEU A 49 21.78 5.50 15.11
CA LEU A 49 22.68 6.61 15.43
C LEU A 49 21.93 7.82 16.00
N ASP A 50 20.62 7.87 15.81
CA ASP A 50 19.74 8.86 16.40
C ASP A 50 18.80 8.17 17.41
N PRO A 51 18.86 8.52 18.71
CA PRO A 51 18.04 7.86 19.73
C PRO A 51 16.55 8.16 19.62
N LYS A 52 16.15 9.17 18.85
CA LYS A 52 14.75 9.49 18.57
C LYS A 52 14.19 8.81 17.32
N LEU A 53 15.05 8.13 16.55
CA LEU A 53 14.61 7.39 15.39
C LEU A 53 14.01 6.04 15.81
N SER A 54 12.87 5.69 15.23
CA SER A 54 12.24 4.39 15.39
C SER A 54 11.78 3.83 14.05
N ILE A 55 11.72 2.50 13.93
CA ILE A 55 11.20 1.81 12.75
C ILE A 55 9.81 1.23 13.08
N ASP A 56 8.85 1.46 12.20
CA ASP A 56 7.58 0.77 12.18
C ASP A 56 7.50 -0.15 10.96
N LEU A 57 7.27 -1.43 11.18
CA LEU A 57 7.18 -2.44 10.13
C LEU A 57 5.75 -2.62 9.57
N GLY A 58 4.80 -1.76 9.93
CA GLY A 58 3.39 -1.87 9.56
C GLY A 58 3.13 -1.88 8.05
N ALA A 59 4.03 -1.29 7.25
CA ALA A 59 3.91 -1.24 5.80
C ALA A 59 4.51 -2.46 5.08
N ILE A 60 5.03 -3.45 5.80
CA ILE A 60 5.62 -4.68 5.21
C ILE A 60 5.23 -5.94 5.96
N ALA A 61 4.89 -5.84 7.24
CA ALA A 61 4.73 -7.01 8.10
C ALA A 61 3.62 -7.97 7.64
N LYS A 62 2.49 -7.44 7.18
CA LYS A 62 1.38 -8.27 6.69
C LYS A 62 1.77 -9.02 5.41
N GLY A 63 2.35 -8.29 4.45
CA GLY A 63 2.80 -8.87 3.19
C GLY A 63 3.89 -9.90 3.38
N TYR A 64 4.87 -9.62 4.24
CA TYR A 64 5.95 -10.57 4.56
C TYR A 64 5.42 -11.82 5.23
N THR A 65 4.52 -11.69 6.21
CA THR A 65 3.89 -12.85 6.87
C THR A 65 3.07 -13.69 5.89
N ALA A 66 2.29 -13.05 5.02
CA ALA A 66 1.52 -13.73 3.98
C ALA A 66 2.44 -14.44 2.97
N GLN A 67 3.61 -13.87 2.65
CA GLN A 67 4.62 -14.51 1.80
C GLN A 67 5.18 -15.79 2.45
N LEU A 68 5.55 -15.72 3.72
CA LEU A 68 6.03 -16.90 4.47
C LEU A 68 4.96 -17.99 4.57
N ALA A 69 3.70 -17.61 4.79
CA ALA A 69 2.58 -18.54 4.80
C ALA A 69 2.39 -19.22 3.43
N LYS A 70 2.46 -18.46 2.32
CA LYS A 70 2.42 -19.01 0.95
C LYS A 70 3.53 -20.04 0.73
N GLU A 71 4.76 -19.71 1.13
CA GLU A 71 5.91 -20.60 0.96
C GLU A 71 5.75 -21.90 1.76
N ALA A 72 5.27 -21.78 3.00
CA ALA A 72 5.00 -22.96 3.86
C ALA A 72 3.89 -23.84 3.29
N LEU A 73 2.79 -23.26 2.79
CA LEU A 73 1.69 -23.98 2.15
C LEU A 73 2.14 -24.68 0.87
N ASN A 74 2.88 -24.00 0.01
CA ASN A 74 3.42 -24.58 -1.22
C ASN A 74 4.38 -25.75 -0.91
N LYS A 75 5.23 -25.62 0.10
CA LYS A 75 6.13 -26.69 0.58
C LYS A 75 5.35 -27.89 1.10
N ALA A 76 4.17 -27.65 1.68
CA ALA A 76 3.27 -28.72 2.13
C ALA A 76 2.42 -29.32 0.98
N GLY A 77 2.63 -28.90 -0.26
CA GLY A 77 1.90 -29.40 -1.45
C GLY A 77 0.57 -28.70 -1.74
N LEU A 78 0.23 -27.64 -1.00
CA LEU A 78 -0.97 -26.83 -1.22
C LEU A 78 -0.66 -25.74 -2.23
N THR A 79 -0.92 -25.99 -3.50
CA THR A 79 -0.60 -25.09 -4.62
C THR A 79 -1.81 -24.34 -5.18
N ASN A 80 -3.01 -24.68 -4.74
CA ASN A 80 -4.27 -24.06 -5.16
C ASN A 80 -4.93 -23.38 -3.97
N GLY A 81 -5.45 -22.17 -4.17
CA GLY A 81 -6.11 -21.41 -3.11
C GLY A 81 -5.58 -19.98 -3.00
N TYR A 82 -6.02 -19.30 -1.96
CA TYR A 82 -5.58 -17.95 -1.67
C TYR A 82 -5.49 -17.68 -0.18
N ILE A 83 -4.66 -16.72 0.18
CA ILE A 83 -4.59 -16.13 1.52
C ILE A 83 -5.14 -14.70 1.41
N ASN A 84 -6.02 -14.30 2.33
CA ASN A 84 -6.42 -12.91 2.50
C ASN A 84 -6.07 -12.46 3.93
N ALA A 85 -5.04 -11.64 4.03
CA ALA A 85 -4.55 -11.10 5.30
C ALA A 85 -4.91 -9.61 5.40
N GLY A 86 -6.21 -9.30 5.66
CA GLY A 86 -6.68 -7.93 5.84
C GLY A 86 -6.46 -7.03 4.61
N GLY A 87 -6.82 -7.53 3.42
CA GLY A 87 -6.66 -6.83 2.15
C GLY A 87 -5.38 -7.18 1.37
N ASN A 88 -4.42 -7.89 1.99
CA ASN A 88 -3.30 -8.47 1.27
C ASN A 88 -3.73 -9.85 0.74
N VAL A 89 -4.02 -9.93 -0.55
CA VAL A 89 -4.46 -11.16 -1.23
C VAL A 89 -3.27 -11.84 -1.89
N VAL A 90 -3.05 -13.11 -1.58
CA VAL A 90 -1.97 -13.92 -2.11
C VAL A 90 -2.55 -15.16 -2.75
N LEU A 91 -2.41 -15.29 -4.07
CA LEU A 91 -2.82 -16.48 -4.81
C LEU A 91 -1.70 -17.52 -4.79
N LEU A 92 -1.99 -18.74 -4.34
CA LEU A 92 -1.02 -19.82 -4.24
C LEU A 92 -0.67 -20.38 -5.63
N GLY A 93 -1.65 -20.46 -6.51
CA GLY A 93 -1.52 -20.99 -7.86
C GLY A 93 -2.75 -20.71 -8.72
N GLU A 94 -2.92 -21.50 -9.78
CA GLU A 94 -4.10 -21.44 -10.64
C GLU A 94 -5.31 -22.09 -9.92
N LYS A 95 -6.52 -21.74 -10.34
CA LYS A 95 -7.72 -22.46 -9.89
C LYS A 95 -7.75 -23.88 -10.47
N GLU A 96 -8.30 -24.82 -9.71
CA GLU A 96 -8.46 -26.21 -10.15
C GLU A 96 -9.34 -26.36 -11.39
N ASP A 97 -10.37 -25.51 -11.52
CA ASP A 97 -11.28 -25.47 -12.66
C ASP A 97 -10.69 -24.76 -13.89
N GLY A 98 -9.46 -24.28 -13.82
CA GLY A 98 -8.78 -23.56 -14.88
C GLY A 98 -9.35 -22.17 -15.22
N THR A 99 -10.34 -21.68 -14.46
CA THR A 99 -10.88 -20.34 -14.64
C THR A 99 -9.99 -19.27 -14.04
N ASN A 100 -10.26 -18.01 -14.36
CA ASN A 100 -9.53 -16.89 -13.76
C ASN A 100 -9.94 -16.67 -12.30
N TRP A 101 -8.97 -16.32 -11.46
CA TRP A 101 -9.22 -15.60 -10.24
C TRP A 101 -9.79 -14.22 -10.58
N LYS A 102 -10.80 -13.80 -9.84
CA LYS A 102 -11.41 -12.49 -9.91
C LYS A 102 -11.28 -11.84 -8.54
N ILE A 103 -10.46 -10.83 -8.43
CA ILE A 103 -10.14 -10.16 -7.18
C ILE A 103 -10.73 -8.76 -7.21
N GLY A 104 -11.68 -8.48 -6.30
CA GLY A 104 -12.26 -7.16 -6.12
C GLY A 104 -11.29 -6.22 -5.41
N ILE A 105 -11.21 -4.99 -5.89
CA ILE A 105 -10.50 -3.89 -5.24
C ILE A 105 -11.58 -2.95 -4.72
N GLN A 106 -11.56 -2.72 -3.42
CA GLN A 106 -12.58 -1.97 -2.70
C GLN A 106 -12.66 -0.52 -3.15
N SER A 107 -13.88 0.01 -3.22
CA SER A 107 -14.14 1.44 -3.37
C SER A 107 -13.60 2.24 -2.17
N PRO A 108 -13.03 3.43 -2.36
CA PRO A 108 -12.56 4.26 -1.25
C PRO A 108 -13.63 4.67 -0.25
N ASP A 109 -14.87 4.85 -0.68
CA ASP A 109 -15.97 5.36 0.15
C ASP A 109 -17.10 4.34 0.37
N ALA A 110 -16.90 3.08 -0.06
CA ALA A 110 -17.86 2.00 0.12
C ALA A 110 -17.17 0.68 0.48
N SER A 111 -17.95 -0.29 1.00
CA SER A 111 -17.45 -1.63 1.30
C SER A 111 -17.34 -2.53 0.07
N ASP A 112 -18.03 -2.17 -1.01
CA ASP A 112 -18.12 -2.95 -2.23
C ASP A 112 -16.88 -2.77 -3.12
N ALA A 113 -16.64 -3.71 -4.01
CA ALA A 113 -15.56 -3.60 -4.98
C ALA A 113 -15.94 -2.57 -6.07
N LEU A 114 -15.00 -1.67 -6.36
CA LEU A 114 -15.11 -0.70 -7.45
C LEU A 114 -14.64 -1.29 -8.77
N VAL A 115 -13.52 -2.01 -8.71
CA VAL A 115 -12.91 -2.68 -9.86
C VAL A 115 -12.55 -4.11 -9.52
N GLN A 116 -12.43 -4.93 -10.57
CA GLN A 116 -12.04 -6.32 -10.49
C GLN A 116 -10.79 -6.55 -11.33
N TYR A 117 -9.78 -7.18 -10.74
CA TYR A 117 -8.62 -7.69 -11.44
C TYR A 117 -8.76 -9.17 -11.73
N SER A 118 -8.46 -9.59 -12.96
CA SER A 118 -8.61 -10.99 -13.42
C SER A 118 -7.27 -11.60 -13.81
N THR A 119 -6.96 -12.80 -13.28
CA THR A 119 -5.70 -13.51 -13.57
C THR A 119 -5.83 -15.00 -13.35
N LYS A 120 -5.02 -15.82 -14.10
CA LYS A 120 -4.79 -17.24 -13.82
C LYS A 120 -3.54 -17.47 -12.98
N LYS A 121 -2.60 -16.51 -12.99
CA LYS A 121 -1.27 -16.69 -12.41
C LYS A 121 -1.28 -16.54 -10.89
N ALA A 122 -0.44 -17.34 -10.23
CA ALA A 122 -0.03 -17.07 -8.86
C ALA A 122 0.54 -15.65 -8.75
N THR A 123 -0.05 -14.83 -7.91
CA THR A 123 0.36 -13.43 -7.73
C THR A 123 -0.14 -12.92 -6.38
N CYS A 124 0.38 -11.79 -5.97
CA CYS A 124 -0.03 -11.09 -4.77
C CYS A 124 -0.63 -9.73 -5.15
N LEU A 125 -1.72 -9.35 -4.51
CA LEU A 125 -2.35 -8.03 -4.63
C LEU A 125 -2.38 -7.41 -3.24
N VAL A 126 -1.77 -6.25 -3.09
CA VAL A 126 -1.74 -5.52 -1.82
C VAL A 126 -2.19 -4.09 -2.04
N THR A 127 -3.16 -3.66 -1.25
CA THR A 127 -3.76 -2.34 -1.37
C THR A 127 -3.45 -1.48 -0.16
N SER A 128 -2.93 -0.29 -0.40
CA SER A 128 -2.86 0.82 0.55
C SER A 128 -3.92 1.86 0.18
N GLY A 129 -4.65 2.35 1.18
CA GLY A 129 -5.72 3.34 0.97
C GLY A 129 -5.94 4.24 2.17
N ASP A 130 -6.49 5.44 1.90
CA ASP A 130 -6.75 6.48 2.91
C ASP A 130 -7.94 6.17 3.82
N TYR A 131 -8.74 5.17 3.44
CA TYR A 131 -10.01 4.80 4.09
C TYR A 131 -9.88 3.64 5.09
N GLN A 132 -8.73 2.96 5.12
CA GLN A 132 -8.53 1.80 6.01
C GLN A 132 -8.37 2.21 7.47
N ARG A 133 -7.59 3.26 7.73
CA ARG A 133 -7.35 3.81 9.07
C ARG A 133 -7.18 5.30 8.98
N TYR A 134 -8.09 6.06 9.59
CA TYR A 134 -8.07 7.51 9.62
C TYR A 134 -8.81 8.04 10.84
N PHE A 135 -8.63 9.30 11.12
CA PHE A 135 -9.53 10.08 11.98
C PHE A 135 -9.91 11.39 11.28
N THR A 136 -10.97 12.02 11.75
CA THR A 136 -11.42 13.31 11.21
C THR A 136 -11.26 14.39 12.25
N TYR A 137 -10.61 15.50 11.88
CA TYR A 137 -10.47 16.67 12.70
C TYR A 137 -10.79 17.92 11.91
N LYS A 138 -11.71 18.76 12.40
CA LYS A 138 -12.19 19.99 11.72
C LYS A 138 -12.58 19.72 10.25
N ASN A 139 -13.35 18.69 10.01
CA ASN A 139 -13.80 18.23 8.66
C ASN A 139 -12.67 17.84 7.69
N LYS A 140 -11.44 17.67 8.17
CA LYS A 140 -10.32 17.16 7.39
C LYS A 140 -10.00 15.72 7.82
N LYS A 141 -9.85 14.83 6.84
CA LYS A 141 -9.46 13.42 7.03
C LYS A 141 -7.94 13.32 7.20
N TYR A 142 -7.51 12.59 8.20
CA TYR A 142 -6.11 12.32 8.50
C TYR A 142 -5.89 10.79 8.41
N SER A 143 -5.36 10.32 7.30
CA SER A 143 -5.03 8.91 7.13
C SER A 143 -3.75 8.54 7.88
N HIS A 144 -3.56 7.25 8.13
CA HIS A 144 -2.38 6.72 8.81
C HIS A 144 -1.11 6.66 7.94
N ILE A 145 -1.23 6.90 6.63
CA ILE A 145 -0.10 6.90 5.71
C ILE A 145 0.42 8.31 5.60
N ILE A 146 1.62 8.52 6.12
CA ILE A 146 2.26 9.82 6.20
C ILE A 146 3.29 9.96 5.10
N ASP A 147 3.25 11.08 4.38
CA ASP A 147 4.29 11.45 3.43
C ASP A 147 5.56 11.87 4.21
N PRO A 148 6.67 11.13 4.06
CA PRO A 148 7.90 11.40 4.79
C PRO A 148 8.54 12.75 4.43
N LYS A 149 8.16 13.36 3.31
CA LYS A 149 8.66 14.69 2.91
C LYS A 149 7.98 15.83 3.66
N THR A 150 6.71 15.65 3.99
CA THR A 150 5.89 16.72 4.57
C THR A 150 5.54 16.49 6.04
N GLY A 151 5.55 15.22 6.49
CA GLY A 151 5.09 14.81 7.81
C GLY A 151 3.56 14.80 7.96
N TYR A 152 2.82 15.08 6.89
CA TYR A 152 1.35 15.06 6.86
C TYR A 152 0.85 13.82 6.12
N PRO A 153 -0.45 13.46 6.28
CA PRO A 153 -1.04 12.39 5.49
C PRO A 153 -0.86 12.61 3.99
N ALA A 154 -0.38 11.59 3.30
CA ALA A 154 -0.28 11.59 1.85
C ALA A 154 -1.70 11.67 1.23
N ASN A 155 -1.85 12.47 0.19
CA ASN A 155 -3.13 12.76 -0.47
C ASN A 155 -3.04 12.75 -2.01
N TYR A 156 -2.04 12.08 -2.56
CA TYR A 156 -1.85 12.00 -4.02
C TYR A 156 -2.89 11.12 -4.69
N VAL A 157 -3.34 10.09 -3.99
CA VAL A 157 -4.28 9.07 -4.48
C VAL A 157 -5.22 8.62 -3.36
N ARG A 158 -6.35 7.99 -3.71
CA ARG A 158 -7.28 7.40 -2.74
C ARG A 158 -6.87 5.97 -2.36
N SER A 159 -6.37 5.22 -3.33
CA SER A 159 -5.75 3.91 -3.09
C SER A 159 -4.79 3.50 -4.18
N VAL A 160 -3.87 2.61 -3.81
CA VAL A 160 -2.95 1.93 -4.73
C VAL A 160 -2.97 0.44 -4.44
N THR A 161 -3.22 -0.36 -5.47
CA THR A 161 -3.07 -1.82 -5.42
C THR A 161 -1.84 -2.22 -6.23
N VAL A 162 -0.87 -2.83 -5.57
CA VAL A 162 0.33 -3.37 -6.20
C VAL A 162 0.16 -4.86 -6.46
N ILE A 163 0.58 -5.30 -7.66
CA ILE A 163 0.46 -6.67 -8.14
C ILE A 163 1.85 -7.16 -8.51
N THR A 164 2.36 -8.16 -7.79
CA THR A 164 3.65 -8.82 -8.05
C THR A 164 3.67 -10.22 -7.44
N LYS A 165 4.76 -10.97 -7.60
CA LYS A 165 4.87 -12.34 -7.08
C LYS A 165 5.17 -12.43 -5.59
N ASP A 166 5.80 -11.41 -5.03
CA ASP A 166 6.23 -11.32 -3.63
C ASP A 166 5.32 -10.37 -2.85
N SER A 167 4.63 -10.92 -1.85
CA SER A 167 3.65 -10.16 -1.04
C SER A 167 4.32 -9.14 -0.11
N GLY A 168 5.53 -9.39 0.36
CA GLY A 168 6.28 -8.44 1.17
C GLY A 168 6.69 -7.21 0.36
N LYS A 169 7.21 -7.44 -0.86
CA LYS A 169 7.51 -6.34 -1.81
C LYS A 169 6.24 -5.58 -2.20
N ALA A 170 5.14 -6.28 -2.45
CA ALA A 170 3.86 -5.63 -2.78
C ALA A 170 3.36 -4.72 -1.65
N ASP A 171 3.48 -5.15 -0.39
CA ASP A 171 3.05 -4.38 0.79
C ASP A 171 3.89 -3.09 0.92
N ALA A 172 5.22 -3.20 0.91
CA ALA A 172 6.11 -2.05 0.93
C ALA A 172 5.86 -1.08 -0.23
N LEU A 173 5.73 -1.61 -1.46
CA LEU A 173 5.50 -0.79 -2.65
C LEU A 173 4.14 -0.09 -2.65
N SER A 174 3.07 -0.74 -2.16
CA SER A 174 1.76 -0.11 -2.12
C SER A 174 1.76 1.15 -1.25
N THR A 175 2.45 1.11 -0.11
CA THR A 175 2.62 2.28 0.76
C THR A 175 3.54 3.34 0.13
N THR A 176 4.63 2.90 -0.52
CA THR A 176 5.56 3.81 -1.22
C THR A 176 4.84 4.57 -2.34
N LEU A 177 4.11 3.87 -3.20
CA LEU A 177 3.37 4.48 -4.31
C LEU A 177 2.21 5.36 -3.84
N PHE A 178 1.63 5.06 -2.68
CA PHE A 178 0.61 5.91 -2.07
C PHE A 178 1.15 7.30 -1.70
N CYS A 179 2.43 7.41 -1.38
CA CYS A 179 3.14 8.65 -1.09
C CYS A 179 3.73 9.33 -2.34
N MET A 180 3.27 9.00 -3.54
CA MET A 180 3.73 9.55 -4.81
C MET A 180 2.55 9.95 -5.71
N SER A 181 2.81 10.88 -6.64
CA SER A 181 1.90 11.08 -7.77
C SER A 181 1.83 9.81 -8.64
N VAL A 182 0.76 9.64 -9.40
CA VAL A 182 0.62 8.50 -10.34
C VAL A 182 1.78 8.47 -11.34
N GLU A 183 2.20 9.64 -11.83
CA GLU A 183 3.31 9.77 -12.78
C GLU A 183 4.64 9.33 -12.17
N ASP A 184 4.99 9.85 -10.98
CA ASP A 184 6.20 9.46 -10.25
C ASP A 184 6.17 7.98 -9.90
N GLY A 185 5.01 7.46 -9.51
CA GLY A 185 4.81 6.04 -9.23
C GLY A 185 5.07 5.16 -10.45
N LYS A 186 4.53 5.51 -11.62
CA LYS A 186 4.81 4.80 -12.89
C LYS A 186 6.31 4.84 -13.24
N LYS A 187 6.92 6.02 -13.11
CA LYS A 187 8.36 6.20 -13.34
C LYS A 187 9.19 5.34 -12.37
N TYR A 188 8.85 5.35 -11.09
CA TYR A 188 9.53 4.53 -10.09
C TYR A 188 9.41 3.04 -10.40
N LEU A 189 8.21 2.55 -10.73
CA LEU A 189 8.01 1.14 -11.10
C LEU A 189 8.85 0.73 -12.32
N SER A 190 9.09 1.63 -13.28
CA SER A 190 9.92 1.36 -14.47
C SER A 190 11.40 1.17 -14.15
N THR A 191 11.89 1.58 -12.97
CA THR A 191 13.28 1.39 -12.53
C THR A 191 13.51 0.04 -11.87
N LEU A 192 12.45 -0.70 -11.55
CA LEU A 192 12.57 -1.99 -10.87
C LEU A 192 12.89 -3.11 -11.89
N ASP A 193 13.74 -4.03 -11.48
CA ASP A 193 14.26 -5.15 -12.29
C ASP A 193 13.38 -6.42 -12.26
N TYR A 194 12.16 -6.31 -11.70
CA TYR A 194 11.21 -7.41 -11.61
C TYR A 194 9.80 -7.00 -12.06
N ASP A 195 8.97 -7.99 -12.41
CA ASP A 195 7.61 -7.73 -12.88
C ASP A 195 6.72 -7.26 -11.72
N VAL A 196 6.31 -6.02 -11.81
CA VAL A 196 5.40 -5.36 -10.88
C VAL A 196 4.41 -4.50 -11.64
N GLN A 197 3.16 -4.55 -11.23
CA GLN A 197 2.07 -3.79 -11.83
C GLN A 197 1.32 -3.05 -10.74
N ALA A 198 0.59 -2.01 -11.10
CA ALA A 198 -0.21 -1.26 -10.14
C ALA A 198 -1.52 -0.75 -10.73
N ILE A 199 -2.50 -0.57 -9.83
CA ILE A 199 -3.79 0.06 -10.09
C ILE A 199 -3.92 1.20 -9.08
N TRP A 200 -4.13 2.42 -9.57
CA TRP A 200 -4.41 3.60 -8.75
C TRP A 200 -5.87 3.98 -8.88
N ILE A 201 -6.47 4.39 -7.77
CA ILE A 201 -7.78 5.03 -7.72
C ILE A 201 -7.56 6.46 -7.22
N VAL A 202 -8.04 7.43 -7.97
CA VAL A 202 -7.99 8.85 -7.62
C VAL A 202 -9.39 9.47 -7.74
N ASP A 203 -9.60 10.62 -7.12
CA ASP A 203 -10.86 11.34 -7.24
C ASP A 203 -11.12 11.78 -8.69
N LYS A 204 -12.40 11.92 -9.06
CA LYS A 204 -12.84 12.22 -10.42
C LYS A 204 -12.29 13.55 -10.97
N ASP A 205 -12.10 14.52 -10.09
CA ASP A 205 -11.61 15.87 -10.41
C ASP A 205 -10.08 15.96 -10.55
N SER A 206 -9.36 14.86 -10.30
CA SER A 206 -7.91 14.78 -10.50
C SER A 206 -7.52 15.03 -11.96
N ASP A 207 -6.42 15.77 -12.19
CA ASP A 207 -5.90 16.08 -13.53
C ASP A 207 -5.20 14.91 -14.25
N VAL A 208 -5.26 13.69 -13.66
CA VAL A 208 -4.62 12.51 -14.23
C VAL A 208 -5.51 11.86 -15.30
N SER A 209 -4.91 11.46 -16.42
CA SER A 209 -5.59 10.63 -17.43
C SER A 209 -5.89 9.24 -16.90
N SER A 210 -7.05 8.70 -17.20
CA SER A 210 -7.53 7.42 -16.70
C SER A 210 -7.70 6.36 -17.78
N ASP A 211 -7.67 5.10 -17.37
CA ASP A 211 -7.99 3.94 -18.20
C ASP A 211 -9.48 3.57 -18.08
N LEU A 212 -10.06 3.73 -16.89
CA LEU A 212 -11.48 3.52 -16.59
C LEU A 212 -11.96 4.67 -15.70
N GLU A 213 -13.27 4.94 -15.76
CA GLU A 213 -13.89 6.00 -14.96
C GLU A 213 -15.24 5.56 -14.41
N THR A 214 -15.53 6.04 -13.21
CA THR A 214 -16.87 6.00 -12.62
C THR A 214 -17.40 7.42 -12.44
N LYS A 215 -18.52 7.56 -11.76
CA LYS A 215 -19.07 8.88 -11.40
C LYS A 215 -18.10 9.65 -10.49
N ASP A 216 -17.46 8.96 -9.55
CA ASP A 216 -16.71 9.58 -8.44
C ASP A 216 -15.18 9.38 -8.54
N TYR A 217 -14.72 8.44 -9.36
CA TYR A 217 -13.32 8.05 -9.44
C TYR A 217 -12.79 7.88 -10.86
N LYS A 218 -11.48 8.10 -10.97
CA LYS A 218 -10.66 7.68 -12.10
C LYS A 218 -9.78 6.49 -11.68
N ILE A 219 -9.66 5.51 -12.56
CA ILE A 219 -8.84 4.32 -12.35
C ILE A 219 -7.71 4.32 -13.38
N ILE A 220 -6.49 4.21 -12.90
CA ILE A 220 -5.28 4.21 -13.71
C ILE A 220 -4.56 2.88 -13.49
N THR A 221 -4.05 2.29 -14.56
CA THR A 221 -3.32 1.02 -14.51
C THR A 221 -1.94 1.16 -15.14
N THR A 222 -1.06 0.22 -14.83
CA THR A 222 0.10 -0.04 -15.67
C THR A 222 -0.33 -0.77 -16.95
N ASP A 223 0.36 -0.53 -18.07
CA ASP A 223 -0.08 -0.96 -19.41
C ASP A 223 -0.30 -2.48 -19.54
N LYS A 224 0.55 -3.28 -18.90
CA LYS A 224 0.49 -4.75 -19.00
C LYS A 224 -0.79 -5.37 -18.43
N ILE A 225 -1.50 -4.66 -17.56
CA ILE A 225 -2.70 -5.19 -16.89
C ILE A 225 -4.00 -4.50 -17.29
N LYS A 226 -3.94 -3.49 -18.16
CA LYS A 226 -5.10 -2.70 -18.58
C LYS A 226 -6.30 -3.56 -18.98
N ASN A 227 -6.08 -4.59 -19.79
CA ASN A 227 -7.13 -5.50 -20.28
C ASN A 227 -7.58 -6.56 -19.24
N ARG A 228 -7.05 -6.53 -18.03
CA ARG A 228 -7.37 -7.44 -16.93
C ARG A 228 -8.15 -6.77 -15.80
N VAL A 229 -8.35 -5.46 -15.92
CA VAL A 229 -9.06 -4.64 -14.94
C VAL A 229 -10.39 -4.20 -15.55
N THR A 230 -11.49 -4.44 -14.85
CA THR A 230 -12.83 -4.04 -15.26
C THR A 230 -13.56 -3.38 -14.10
N LEU A 231 -14.51 -2.50 -14.39
CA LEU A 231 -15.43 -2.01 -13.37
C LEU A 231 -16.30 -3.17 -12.86
N VAL A 232 -16.74 -3.08 -11.62
CA VAL A 232 -17.77 -3.96 -11.05
C VAL A 232 -19.09 -3.24 -11.19
N ASP A 233 -20.09 -3.94 -11.78
CA ASP A 233 -21.47 -3.47 -11.97
C ASP A 233 -22.23 -3.41 -10.65
#